data_f5488f041202d39f0cdd27805fe4fed0
#
_entry.id   f5488f041202d39f0cdd27805fe4fed0
#
_cell.length_a   1.000
_cell.length_b   1.000
_cell.length_c   1.000
_cell.angle_alpha   90.00
_cell.angle_beta   90.00
_cell.angle_gamma   90.00
#
_symmetry.space_group_name_H-M   'P 1'
#
loop_
_entity.id
_entity.type
_entity.pdbx_description
1 polymer ?
#
loop_
_entity_poly.entity_id
_entity_poly.type
_entity_poly.pdbx_seq_one_letter_code
_entity_poly.pdbx_strand_id
1 'polypeptide(L)'
;DEAGTVPYSLKKDIESFGIKIIACGDLEQLPPVMDKPAYLYTGKVYRLTQIMRQNKDNAIIYLASQLLQNITPQPGIYGNVIVMYDTDISDSILSNANAVICGKNNTRDKFNRYIREHIFGFSGNLPCYGERMICRKNNWKVDSDGINLANGLVGTVTNIPGPTTFDGKTYTIDFVPDAFNGKFSNLKC
;
A
#
# COMPACT_ATOMS: atom_id res chain seq x y z
N ASP A 1 6.54 12.49 -10.66
CA ASP A 1 6.82 11.08 -10.43
C ASP A 1 5.51 10.29 -10.51
N GLU A 2 5.59 8.95 -10.71
CA GLU A 2 4.43 8.06 -10.85
C GLU A 2 3.46 8.49 -11.98
N ALA A 3 4.00 8.97 -13.09
CA ALA A 3 3.21 9.48 -14.21
C ALA A 3 2.28 8.42 -14.85
N GLY A 4 2.54 7.14 -14.59
CA GLY A 4 1.69 6.02 -14.98
C GLY A 4 0.30 6.05 -14.35
N THR A 5 0.17 6.68 -13.19
CA THR A 5 -1.11 6.77 -12.46
C THR A 5 -1.92 8.03 -12.81
N VAL A 6 -1.35 8.97 -13.56
CA VAL A 6 -2.04 10.20 -13.98
C VAL A 6 -3.02 9.89 -15.11
N PRO A 7 -4.34 10.07 -14.90
CA PRO A 7 -5.33 9.76 -15.93
C PRO A 7 -5.30 10.77 -17.07
N TYR A 8 -5.60 10.32 -18.28
CA TYR A 8 -5.62 11.16 -19.49
C TYR A 8 -6.62 12.32 -19.40
N SER A 9 -7.71 12.13 -18.66
CA SER A 9 -8.71 13.15 -18.42
C SER A 9 -8.13 14.41 -17.75
N LEU A 10 -7.07 14.28 -16.93
CA LEU A 10 -6.40 15.42 -16.28
C LEU A 10 -5.31 16.09 -17.15
N LYS A 11 -5.01 15.52 -18.33
CA LYS A 11 -3.91 16.02 -19.17
C LYS A 11 -4.08 17.49 -19.54
N LYS A 12 -5.27 17.86 -19.98
CA LYS A 12 -5.58 19.25 -20.39
C LYS A 12 -5.39 20.25 -19.25
N ASP A 13 -5.83 19.88 -18.05
CA ASP A 13 -5.73 20.74 -16.88
C ASP A 13 -4.26 20.96 -16.50
N ILE A 14 -3.46 19.90 -16.50
CA ILE A 14 -2.02 19.99 -16.21
C ILE A 14 -1.29 20.83 -17.27
N GLU A 15 -1.58 20.63 -18.55
CA GLU A 15 -0.97 21.36 -19.66
C GLU A 15 -1.42 22.83 -19.74
N SER A 16 -2.60 23.17 -19.18
CA SER A 16 -3.11 24.54 -19.16
C SER A 16 -2.24 25.53 -18.38
N PHE A 17 -1.39 25.02 -17.47
CA PHE A 17 -0.42 25.87 -16.74
C PHE A 17 0.72 26.38 -17.62
N GLY A 18 0.89 25.88 -18.85
CA GLY A 18 1.89 26.36 -19.81
C GLY A 18 3.34 26.14 -19.41
N ILE A 19 3.62 25.28 -18.44
CA ILE A 19 4.96 24.98 -17.94
C ILE A 19 5.54 23.73 -18.61
N LYS A 20 6.87 23.64 -18.62
CA LYS A 20 7.55 22.43 -19.09
C LYS A 20 7.29 21.26 -18.13
N ILE A 21 6.89 20.13 -18.68
CA ILE A 21 6.58 18.92 -17.93
C ILE A 21 7.66 17.87 -18.16
N ILE A 22 8.18 17.30 -17.09
CA ILE A 22 9.01 16.10 -17.10
C ILE A 22 8.23 15.02 -16.35
N ALA A 23 7.79 13.99 -17.08
CA ALA A 23 7.01 12.90 -16.55
C ALA A 23 7.92 11.69 -16.29
N CYS A 24 8.01 11.25 -15.03
CA CYS A 24 8.72 10.04 -14.63
C CYS A 24 7.71 8.99 -14.18
N GLY A 25 7.85 7.77 -14.64
CA GLY A 25 6.94 6.68 -14.28
C GLY A 25 7.38 5.36 -14.87
N ASP A 26 6.66 4.31 -14.51
CA ASP A 26 6.90 2.95 -14.94
C ASP A 26 5.76 2.47 -15.84
N LEU A 27 6.11 2.02 -17.06
CA LEU A 27 5.15 1.51 -18.04
C LEU A 27 4.58 0.14 -17.66
N GLU A 28 5.26 -0.57 -16.77
CA GLU A 28 4.94 -1.93 -16.37
C GLU A 28 4.08 -1.97 -15.09
N GLN A 29 3.91 -0.80 -14.44
CA GLN A 29 2.99 -0.65 -13.32
C GLN A 29 1.54 -0.47 -13.78
N LEU A 30 0.61 -0.60 -12.83
CA LEU A 30 -0.82 -0.52 -13.12
C LEU A 30 -1.21 0.86 -13.68
N PRO A 31 -2.00 0.91 -14.76
CA PRO A 31 -2.51 2.17 -15.30
C PRO A 31 -3.56 2.79 -14.38
N PRO A 32 -3.98 4.04 -14.64
CA PRO A 32 -5.09 4.67 -13.93
C PRO A 32 -6.36 3.84 -14.03
N VAL A 33 -7.18 3.86 -12.98
CA VAL A 33 -8.44 3.13 -12.94
C VAL A 33 -9.42 3.72 -13.97
N MET A 34 -9.89 2.90 -14.92
CA MET A 34 -10.86 3.26 -15.96
C MET A 34 -10.43 4.39 -16.91
N ASP A 35 -9.13 4.68 -17.03
CA ASP A 35 -8.60 5.69 -17.94
C ASP A 35 -7.22 5.27 -18.49
N LYS A 36 -6.68 6.04 -19.45
CA LYS A 36 -5.35 5.86 -20.03
C LYS A 36 -4.32 6.71 -19.27
N PRO A 37 -3.04 6.28 -19.18
CA PRO A 37 -1.98 7.14 -18.67
C PRO A 37 -1.80 8.39 -19.52
N ALA A 38 -1.65 9.56 -18.90
CA ALA A 38 -1.55 10.85 -19.59
C ALA A 38 -0.26 11.01 -20.41
N TYR A 39 0.89 10.56 -19.86
CA TYR A 39 2.20 10.96 -20.33
C TYR A 39 3.15 9.82 -20.73
N LEU A 40 2.87 8.57 -20.41
CA LEU A 40 3.84 7.48 -20.59
C LEU A 40 4.17 7.14 -22.06
N TYR A 41 3.31 7.55 -23.00
CA TYR A 41 3.44 7.21 -24.42
C TYR A 41 3.56 8.43 -25.32
N THR A 42 3.79 9.62 -24.76
CA THR A 42 3.82 10.87 -25.52
C THR A 42 5.15 11.59 -25.37
N GLY A 43 5.68 12.12 -26.48
CA GLY A 43 6.92 12.88 -26.49
C GLY A 43 8.19 12.03 -26.57
N LYS A 44 9.33 12.61 -26.20
CA LYS A 44 10.63 11.92 -26.21
C LYS A 44 10.77 11.08 -24.95
N VAL A 45 10.84 9.77 -25.10
CA VAL A 45 10.94 8.82 -23.99
C VAL A 45 12.39 8.38 -23.80
N TYR A 46 12.88 8.45 -22.58
CA TYR A 46 14.15 7.87 -22.13
C TYR A 46 13.85 6.70 -21.19
N ARG A 47 14.39 5.55 -21.52
CA ARG A 47 14.17 4.33 -20.73
C ARG A 47 15.37 4.00 -19.88
N LEU A 48 15.14 3.82 -18.57
CA LEU A 48 16.12 3.27 -17.64
C LEU A 48 15.85 1.76 -17.56
N THR A 49 16.82 0.95 -17.94
CA THR A 49 16.66 -0.52 -18.04
C THR A 49 17.41 -1.30 -16.97
N GLN A 50 18.25 -0.62 -16.18
CA GLN A 50 19.03 -1.26 -15.14
C GLN A 50 18.24 -1.35 -13.83
N ILE A 51 18.02 -2.56 -13.32
CA ILE A 51 17.41 -2.80 -12.02
C ILE A 51 18.47 -2.60 -10.94
N MET A 52 18.24 -1.65 -10.02
CA MET A 52 19.18 -1.27 -8.96
C MET A 52 18.79 -1.79 -7.57
N ARG A 53 17.50 -2.11 -7.35
CA ARG A 53 16.97 -2.47 -6.02
C ARG A 53 17.33 -3.88 -5.57
N GLN A 54 17.59 -4.78 -6.51
CA GLN A 54 17.79 -6.20 -6.22
C GLN A 54 18.85 -6.78 -7.14
N ASN A 55 19.52 -7.85 -6.69
CA ASN A 55 20.46 -8.61 -7.52
C ASN A 55 19.73 -9.25 -8.70
N LYS A 56 20.40 -9.34 -9.85
CA LYS A 56 19.84 -9.89 -11.10
C LYS A 56 19.30 -11.32 -10.97
N ASP A 57 19.83 -12.10 -10.04
CA ASP A 57 19.46 -13.50 -9.81
C ASP A 57 18.34 -13.66 -8.76
N ASN A 58 17.60 -12.59 -8.44
CA ASN A 58 16.51 -12.65 -7.47
C ASN A 58 15.28 -13.32 -8.07
N ALA A 59 14.73 -14.32 -7.39
CA ALA A 59 13.54 -15.04 -7.80
C ALA A 59 12.31 -14.13 -8.00
N ILE A 60 12.21 -13.02 -7.27
CA ILE A 60 11.13 -12.02 -7.45
C ILE A 60 11.22 -11.39 -8.84
N ILE A 61 12.43 -10.98 -9.28
CA ILE A 61 12.63 -10.38 -10.61
C ILE A 61 12.31 -11.40 -11.70
N TYR A 62 12.76 -12.64 -11.52
CA TYR A 62 12.47 -13.72 -12.47
C TYR A 62 10.96 -13.94 -12.64
N LEU A 63 10.21 -14.08 -11.54
CA LEU A 63 8.78 -14.29 -11.56
C LEU A 63 8.03 -13.06 -12.11
N ALA A 64 8.45 -11.85 -11.74
CA ALA A 64 7.89 -10.63 -12.29
C ALA A 64 8.08 -10.53 -13.82
N SER A 65 9.28 -10.91 -14.31
CA SER A 65 9.54 -10.91 -15.77
C SER A 65 8.68 -11.92 -16.53
N GLN A 66 8.35 -13.07 -15.93
CA GLN A 66 7.41 -14.03 -16.52
C GLN A 66 6.00 -13.43 -16.62
N LEU A 67 5.51 -12.79 -15.55
CA LEU A 67 4.20 -12.14 -15.55
C LEU A 67 4.09 -11.05 -16.60
N LEU A 68 5.14 -10.25 -16.80
CA LEU A 68 5.20 -9.23 -17.86
C LEU A 68 5.13 -9.83 -19.28
N GLN A 69 5.58 -11.07 -19.44
CA GLN A 69 5.46 -11.84 -20.69
C GLN A 69 4.13 -12.60 -20.80
N ASN A 70 3.18 -12.38 -19.89
CA ASN A 70 1.93 -13.13 -19.75
C ASN A 70 2.12 -14.63 -19.48
N ILE A 71 3.24 -15.00 -18.86
CA ILE A 71 3.51 -16.37 -18.40
C ILE A 71 3.09 -16.45 -16.94
N THR A 72 2.13 -17.31 -16.63
CA THR A 72 1.72 -17.57 -15.24
C THR A 72 2.70 -18.53 -14.58
N PRO A 73 3.39 -18.11 -13.51
CA PRO A 73 4.29 -18.99 -12.77
C PRO A 73 3.54 -20.19 -12.20
N GLN A 74 4.14 -21.37 -12.29
CA GLN A 74 3.57 -22.58 -11.70
C GLN A 74 3.80 -22.60 -10.19
N PRO A 75 2.91 -23.23 -9.39
CA PRO A 75 3.14 -23.45 -7.98
C PRO A 75 4.47 -24.18 -7.72
N GLY A 76 5.22 -23.68 -6.74
CA GLY A 76 6.54 -24.23 -6.41
C GLY A 76 7.40 -23.25 -5.62
N ILE A 77 8.61 -23.68 -5.30
CA ILE A 77 9.61 -22.89 -4.56
C ILE A 77 10.66 -22.36 -5.55
N TYR A 78 10.79 -21.04 -5.58
CA TYR A 78 11.72 -20.31 -6.43
C TYR A 78 12.70 -19.51 -5.54
N GLY A 79 13.78 -20.13 -5.10
CA GLY A 79 14.70 -19.52 -4.15
C GLY A 79 14.00 -19.18 -2.83
N ASN A 80 13.88 -17.90 -2.54
CA ASN A 80 13.18 -17.38 -1.35
C ASN A 80 11.71 -17.01 -1.59
N VAL A 81 11.14 -17.35 -2.75
CA VAL A 81 9.75 -17.09 -3.11
C VAL A 81 9.00 -18.39 -3.25
N ILE A 82 7.79 -18.44 -2.72
CA ILE A 82 6.87 -19.56 -2.87
C ILE A 82 5.68 -19.08 -3.71
N VAL A 83 5.40 -19.79 -4.80
CA VAL A 83 4.17 -19.64 -5.58
C VAL A 83 3.22 -20.75 -5.16
N MET A 84 1.99 -20.42 -4.79
CA MET A 84 0.99 -21.39 -4.33
C MET A 84 -0.40 -20.98 -4.82
N TYR A 85 -1.34 -21.90 -4.75
CA TYR A 85 -2.76 -21.58 -4.95
C TYR A 85 -3.33 -20.84 -3.74
N ASP A 86 -4.38 -20.07 -3.95
CA ASP A 86 -5.09 -19.36 -2.88
C ASP A 86 -5.69 -20.31 -1.83
N THR A 87 -6.07 -21.52 -2.24
CA THR A 87 -6.53 -22.59 -1.36
C THR A 87 -5.47 -23.12 -0.39
N ASP A 88 -4.20 -22.89 -0.67
CA ASP A 88 -3.07 -23.40 0.12
C ASP A 88 -2.59 -22.38 1.17
N ILE A 89 -3.19 -21.20 1.19
CA ILE A 89 -2.87 -20.13 2.15
C ILE A 89 -3.41 -20.54 3.53
N SER A 90 -2.51 -20.84 4.45
CA SER A 90 -2.85 -21.21 5.83
C SER A 90 -2.82 -20.01 6.79
N ASP A 91 -3.46 -20.15 7.95
CA ASP A 91 -3.42 -19.18 9.02
C ASP A 91 -2.00 -18.90 9.52
N SER A 92 -1.14 -19.91 9.49
CA SER A 92 0.28 -19.76 9.84
C SER A 92 1.01 -18.85 8.85
N ILE A 93 0.70 -18.91 7.56
CA ILE A 93 1.28 -17.99 6.57
C ILE A 93 0.79 -16.58 6.82
N LEU A 94 -0.50 -16.39 7.04
CA LEU A 94 -1.09 -15.08 7.27
C LEU A 94 -0.62 -14.43 8.59
N SER A 95 -0.48 -15.23 9.66
CA SER A 95 -0.03 -14.72 10.97
C SER A 95 1.44 -14.29 10.99
N ASN A 96 2.26 -14.91 10.14
CA ASN A 96 3.70 -14.59 10.01
C ASN A 96 4.00 -13.55 8.93
N ALA A 97 3.00 -13.16 8.13
CA ALA A 97 3.19 -12.17 7.07
C ALA A 97 3.33 -10.75 7.63
N ASN A 98 4.38 -10.03 7.23
CA ASN A 98 4.53 -8.61 7.56
C ASN A 98 3.48 -7.75 6.86
N ALA A 99 3.05 -8.15 5.66
CA ALA A 99 2.01 -7.49 4.89
C ALA A 99 1.32 -8.46 3.95
N VAL A 100 0.01 -8.27 3.74
CA VAL A 100 -0.79 -8.97 2.73
C VAL A 100 -1.21 -7.96 1.67
N ILE A 101 -0.75 -8.15 0.43
CA ILE A 101 -1.02 -7.24 -0.69
C ILE A 101 -2.08 -7.85 -1.59
N CYS A 102 -3.13 -7.10 -1.88
CA CYS A 102 -4.26 -7.52 -2.69
C CYS A 102 -4.52 -6.55 -3.84
N GLY A 103 -4.86 -7.07 -5.01
CA GLY A 103 -5.21 -6.26 -6.18
C GLY A 103 -6.58 -5.58 -6.11
N LYS A 104 -7.49 -6.04 -5.24
CA LYS A 104 -8.85 -5.50 -5.10
C LYS A 104 -9.17 -5.13 -3.66
N ASN A 105 -9.84 -3.98 -3.47
CA ASN A 105 -10.26 -3.53 -2.14
C ASN A 105 -11.14 -4.56 -1.41
N ASN A 106 -12.10 -5.18 -2.10
CA ASN A 106 -12.97 -6.19 -1.48
C ASN A 106 -12.18 -7.41 -0.97
N THR A 107 -11.13 -7.83 -1.69
CA THR A 107 -10.26 -8.92 -1.26
C THR A 107 -9.46 -8.51 -0.04
N ARG A 108 -8.88 -7.31 -0.05
CA ARG A 108 -8.18 -6.73 1.10
C ARG A 108 -9.07 -6.68 2.34
N ASP A 109 -10.31 -6.20 2.19
CA ASP A 109 -11.24 -6.05 3.32
C ASP A 109 -11.66 -7.41 3.90
N LYS A 110 -11.79 -8.44 3.05
CA LYS A 110 -12.01 -9.82 3.50
C LYS A 110 -10.82 -10.36 4.30
N PHE A 111 -9.57 -10.20 3.79
CA PHE A 111 -8.38 -10.63 4.50
C PHE A 111 -8.18 -9.85 5.81
N ASN A 112 -8.37 -8.54 5.80
CA ASN A 112 -8.27 -7.74 7.02
C ASN A 112 -9.25 -8.23 8.09
N ARG A 113 -10.50 -8.48 7.74
CA ARG A 113 -11.48 -9.02 8.68
C ARG A 113 -11.09 -10.39 9.17
N TYR A 114 -10.71 -11.29 8.26
CA TYR A 114 -10.33 -12.65 8.62
C TYR A 114 -9.13 -12.69 9.56
N ILE A 115 -8.06 -11.99 9.21
CA ILE A 115 -6.84 -11.92 10.02
C ILE A 115 -7.15 -11.31 11.38
N ARG A 116 -7.92 -10.23 11.41
CA ARG A 116 -8.29 -9.53 12.61
C ARG A 116 -9.11 -10.39 13.58
N GLU A 117 -10.14 -11.04 13.08
CA GLU A 117 -11.11 -11.80 13.89
C GLU A 117 -10.61 -13.22 14.22
N HIS A 118 -10.10 -13.94 13.23
CA HIS A 118 -9.79 -15.36 13.38
C HIS A 118 -8.34 -15.63 13.82
N ILE A 119 -7.40 -14.81 13.37
CA ILE A 119 -5.99 -15.01 13.70
C ILE A 119 -5.61 -14.27 14.98
N PHE A 120 -5.99 -13.01 15.11
CA PHE A 120 -5.63 -12.17 16.27
C PHE A 120 -6.73 -12.06 17.33
N GLY A 121 -7.94 -12.56 17.07
CA GLY A 121 -9.04 -12.55 18.04
C GLY A 121 -9.62 -11.16 18.33
N PHE A 122 -9.34 -10.16 17.50
CA PHE A 122 -9.92 -8.83 17.65
C PHE A 122 -11.36 -8.82 17.16
N SER A 123 -12.29 -8.43 17.99
CA SER A 123 -13.71 -8.41 17.67
C SER A 123 -14.25 -6.99 17.44
N GLY A 124 -15.33 -6.89 16.65
CA GLY A 124 -16.01 -5.62 16.38
C GLY A 124 -15.26 -4.71 15.38
N ASN A 125 -15.78 -3.49 15.18
CA ASN A 125 -15.28 -2.55 14.17
C ASN A 125 -14.30 -1.51 14.72
N LEU A 126 -14.07 -1.49 16.02
CA LEU A 126 -13.16 -0.54 16.66
C LEU A 126 -11.72 -1.09 16.68
N PRO A 127 -10.71 -0.23 16.58
CA PRO A 127 -9.32 -0.66 16.75
C PRO A 127 -9.11 -1.28 18.10
N CYS A 128 -8.17 -2.21 18.19
CA CYS A 128 -7.77 -2.86 19.43
C CYS A 128 -6.33 -2.50 19.79
N TYR A 129 -6.00 -2.56 21.10
CA TYR A 129 -4.62 -2.43 21.55
C TYR A 129 -3.74 -3.49 20.88
N GLY A 130 -2.58 -3.08 20.38
CA GLY A 130 -1.65 -3.96 19.66
C GLY A 130 -2.02 -4.18 18.19
N GLU A 131 -3.15 -3.66 17.71
CA GLU A 131 -3.54 -3.81 16.31
C GLU A 131 -2.67 -2.97 15.37
N ARG A 132 -2.32 -3.54 14.23
CA ARG A 132 -1.57 -2.88 13.16
C ARG A 132 -2.49 -2.03 12.32
N MET A 133 -2.13 -0.77 12.11
CA MET A 133 -2.91 0.16 11.32
C MET A 133 -2.05 0.90 10.28
N ILE A 134 -2.70 1.35 9.22
CA ILE A 134 -2.09 2.21 8.20
C ILE A 134 -2.86 3.52 8.09
N CYS A 135 -2.15 4.64 8.09
CA CYS A 135 -2.73 5.94 7.80
C CYS A 135 -3.10 6.05 6.32
N ARG A 136 -4.35 6.38 6.01
CA ARG A 136 -4.85 6.44 4.62
C ARG A 136 -4.99 7.85 4.06
N LYS A 137 -4.72 8.88 4.86
CA LYS A 137 -4.78 10.28 4.44
C LYS A 137 -3.69 11.09 5.13
N ASN A 138 -3.10 12.03 4.40
CA ASN A 138 -2.22 13.01 5.02
C ASN A 138 -2.98 13.89 6.01
N ASN A 139 -2.40 14.13 7.17
CA ASN A 139 -2.88 15.12 8.13
C ASN A 139 -1.72 16.01 8.59
N TRP A 140 -1.56 17.14 7.93
CA TRP A 140 -0.50 18.10 8.17
C TRP A 140 -0.68 18.92 9.47
N LYS A 141 -1.82 18.75 10.16
CA LYS A 141 -2.10 19.42 11.44
C LYS A 141 -1.72 18.57 12.65
N VAL A 142 -1.35 17.33 12.41
CA VAL A 142 -0.95 16.38 13.43
C VAL A 142 0.49 15.99 13.16
N ASP A 143 1.34 16.21 14.15
CA ASP A 143 2.75 15.83 14.08
C ASP A 143 3.21 15.10 15.34
N SER A 144 4.31 14.37 15.22
CA SER A 144 5.11 13.83 16.31
C SER A 144 6.57 14.15 16.01
N ASP A 145 7.20 14.93 16.88
CA ASP A 145 8.60 15.36 16.74
C ASP A 145 8.92 16.02 15.38
N GLY A 146 7.97 16.83 14.86
CA GLY A 146 8.11 17.51 13.58
C GLY A 146 7.81 16.64 12.35
N ILE A 147 7.41 15.39 12.54
CA ILE A 147 7.01 14.49 11.45
C ILE A 147 5.49 14.42 11.40
N ASN A 148 4.91 14.84 10.28
CA ASN A 148 3.47 14.85 10.10
C ASN A 148 2.90 13.44 9.86
N LEU A 149 1.62 13.27 10.21
CA LEU A 149 0.88 12.04 9.93
C LEU A 149 0.64 11.91 8.42
N ALA A 150 1.46 11.09 7.77
CA ALA A 150 1.45 10.91 6.33
C ALA A 150 0.65 9.68 5.89
N ASN A 151 0.06 9.76 4.69
CA ASN A 151 -0.54 8.59 4.04
C ASN A 151 0.52 7.49 3.83
N GLY A 152 0.13 6.24 4.09
CA GLY A 152 1.03 5.09 4.01
C GLY A 152 1.83 4.80 5.28
N LEU A 153 1.77 5.65 6.30
CA LEU A 153 2.45 5.41 7.56
C LEU A 153 1.81 4.22 8.28
N VAL A 154 2.60 3.19 8.53
CA VAL A 154 2.19 1.95 9.23
C VAL A 154 2.71 2.00 10.67
N GLY A 155 1.94 1.44 11.60
CA GLY A 155 2.32 1.36 13.00
C GLY A 155 1.32 0.58 13.84
N THR A 156 1.45 0.68 15.14
CA THR A 156 0.69 -0.09 16.13
C THR A 156 -0.13 0.81 17.03
N VAL A 157 -1.34 0.40 17.34
CA VAL A 157 -2.22 1.03 18.34
C VAL A 157 -1.70 0.70 19.74
N THR A 158 -1.32 1.72 20.51
CA THR A 158 -0.75 1.55 21.87
C THR A 158 -1.67 2.00 22.98
N ASN A 159 -2.76 2.69 22.65
CA ASN A 159 -3.77 3.07 23.62
C ASN A 159 -5.08 3.42 22.92
N ILE A 160 -6.19 3.23 23.60
CA ILE A 160 -7.54 3.59 23.15
C ILE A 160 -8.24 4.35 24.28
N PRO A 161 -8.09 5.68 24.34
CA PRO A 161 -8.62 6.48 25.42
C PRO A 161 -10.16 6.50 25.53
N GLY A 162 -10.85 5.91 24.59
CA GLY A 162 -12.32 5.83 24.56
C GLY A 162 -12.95 6.62 23.41
N PRO A 163 -14.26 6.51 23.23
CA PRO A 163 -14.99 7.24 22.20
C PRO A 163 -14.96 8.74 22.48
N THR A 164 -14.64 9.53 21.47
CA THR A 164 -14.58 11.00 21.57
C THR A 164 -15.86 11.69 21.11
N THR A 165 -16.83 10.95 20.56
CA THR A 165 -18.11 11.48 20.12
C THR A 165 -19.28 10.64 20.60
N PHE A 166 -20.42 11.31 20.80
CA PHE A 166 -21.65 10.73 21.35
C PHE A 166 -22.34 9.74 20.36
N ASP A 167 -21.99 9.76 19.09
CA ASP A 167 -22.58 8.91 18.03
C ASP A 167 -21.85 7.58 17.81
N GLY A 168 -20.78 7.33 18.58
CA GLY A 168 -20.00 6.08 18.51
C GLY A 168 -19.23 5.86 17.19
N LYS A 169 -19.20 6.86 16.29
CA LYS A 169 -18.54 6.75 14.98
C LYS A 169 -17.11 7.26 14.95
N THR A 170 -16.72 8.06 15.92
CA THR A 170 -15.37 8.59 16.04
C THR A 170 -14.75 8.10 17.33
N TYR A 171 -13.56 7.55 17.24
CA TYR A 171 -12.79 7.10 18.41
C TYR A 171 -11.38 7.68 18.33
N THR A 172 -10.71 7.66 19.45
CA THR A 172 -9.37 8.20 19.60
C THR A 172 -8.41 7.06 19.87
N ILE A 173 -7.26 7.08 19.24
CA ILE A 173 -6.18 6.12 19.45
C ILE A 173 -4.85 6.83 19.70
N ASP A 174 -3.96 6.16 20.39
CA ASP A 174 -2.54 6.45 20.36
C ASP A 174 -1.86 5.48 19.39
N PHE A 175 -1.03 6.00 18.51
CA PHE A 175 -0.43 5.27 17.41
C PHE A 175 1.09 5.48 17.40
N VAL A 176 1.84 4.38 17.41
CA VAL A 176 3.30 4.38 17.30
C VAL A 176 3.69 3.88 15.90
N PRO A 177 4.28 4.74 15.08
CA PRO A 177 4.72 4.35 13.74
C PRO A 177 5.96 3.45 13.79
N ASP A 178 6.11 2.59 12.77
CA ASP A 178 7.29 1.74 12.64
C ASP A 178 8.52 2.49 12.11
N ALA A 179 8.26 3.57 11.37
CA ALA A 179 9.30 4.27 10.60
C ALA A 179 10.23 5.14 11.45
N PHE A 180 9.81 5.53 12.65
CA PHE A 180 10.61 6.39 13.54
C PHE A 180 10.16 6.26 15.00
N ASN A 181 11.02 6.67 15.93
CA ASN A 181 10.72 6.71 17.36
C ASN A 181 9.84 7.92 17.68
N GLY A 182 8.54 7.77 17.51
CA GLY A 182 7.58 8.81 17.81
C GLY A 182 6.23 8.22 18.19
N LYS A 183 5.34 9.06 18.68
CA LYS A 183 3.99 8.66 19.06
C LYS A 183 2.99 9.74 18.68
N PHE A 184 1.99 9.37 17.93
CA PHE A 184 0.82 10.22 17.72
C PHE A 184 -0.22 9.91 18.77
N SER A 185 -0.58 10.90 19.58
CA SER A 185 -1.55 10.74 20.67
C SER A 185 -2.90 11.35 20.28
N ASN A 186 -3.97 10.72 20.77
CA ASN A 186 -5.35 11.20 20.56
C ASN A 186 -5.73 11.38 19.09
N LEU A 187 -5.25 10.49 18.21
CA LEU A 187 -5.67 10.49 16.80
C LEU A 187 -7.15 10.14 16.70
N LYS A 188 -7.90 10.98 15.99
CA LYS A 188 -9.30 10.69 15.63
C LYS A 188 -9.33 9.78 14.40
N CYS A 189 -10.05 8.69 14.51
CA CYS A 189 -10.24 7.67 13.45
C CYS A 189 -11.71 7.51 13.10
#